data_22953040c92d8b9109f0a0bb27d20407
#
_entry.id   22953040c92d8b9109f0a0bb27d20407
#
_cell.length_a   1.000
_cell.length_b   1.000
_cell.length_c   1.000
_cell.angle_alpha   90.00
_cell.angle_beta   90.00
_cell.angle_gamma   90.00
#
_symmetry.space_group_name_H-M   'P 1'
#
loop_
_entity.id
_entity.type
_entity.pdbx_description
1 polymer ?
#
loop_
_entity_poly.entity_id
_entity_poly.type
_entity_poly.pdbx_seq_one_letter_code
_entity_poly.pdbx_strand_id
1 'polypeptide(L)'
;MSHDVSVVPLDPAPRLAALWQAIAPRMADLPIYNPKLTVQTTEFRRHGAWTVGVAVTPWFMNVVAIPDDPSALPAPGGSVAISLPSGEIEAIVSDLDGFGRIASASLFSPMDAFDDPAVTGVTALAALNALFGIEDEPAPALDRRRLFFGGR
;
A
#
# COMPACT_ATOMS: atom_id res chain seq x y z
N MET A 1 -18.95 -26.49 -3.64
CA MET A 1 -18.79 -25.87 -3.53
C MET A 1 -18.60 -25.03 -3.65
N SER A 2 -18.64 -25.22 -3.70
CA SER A 2 -18.24 -24.45 -3.84
C SER A 2 -17.80 -23.84 -3.68
N HIS A 3 -17.36 -24.03 -3.49
CA HIS A 3 -16.83 -23.38 -3.25
C HIS A 3 -16.12 -22.80 -3.59
N ASP A 4 -15.97 -23.30 -3.97
CA ASP A 4 -15.14 -22.86 -4.68
C ASP A 4 -15.03 -21.51 -4.84
N VAL A 5 -15.87 -20.89 -4.91
CA VAL A 5 -15.90 -19.53 -4.83
C VAL A 5 -15.01 -19.05 -3.79
N SER A 6 -15.05 -19.67 -2.68
CA SER A 6 -14.20 -19.26 -1.60
C SER A 6 -12.75 -19.43 -1.91
N VAL A 7 -12.47 -20.16 -2.92
CA VAL A 7 -11.10 -20.37 -3.27
C VAL A 7 -10.52 -19.23 -4.06
N VAL A 8 -11.36 -18.50 -4.76
CA VAL A 8 -10.88 -17.39 -5.55
C VAL A 8 -10.81 -16.18 -4.67
N PRO A 9 -9.62 -15.69 -4.36
CA PRO A 9 -9.53 -14.54 -3.49
C PRO A 9 -10.12 -13.33 -4.16
N LEU A 10 -10.86 -12.55 -3.42
CA LEU A 10 -11.33 -11.30 -3.93
C LEU A 10 -10.18 -10.32 -3.94
N ASP A 11 -10.15 -9.49 -4.94
CA ASP A 11 -9.16 -8.44 -5.02
C ASP A 11 -9.46 -7.44 -3.90
N PRO A 12 -8.55 -7.20 -2.98
CA PRO A 12 -8.81 -6.31 -1.88
C PRO A 12 -8.77 -4.83 -2.26
N ALA A 13 -8.22 -4.49 -3.41
CA ALA A 13 -8.00 -3.11 -3.78
C ALA A 13 -9.27 -2.28 -3.79
N PRO A 14 -10.37 -2.72 -4.41
CA PRO A 14 -11.58 -1.88 -4.40
C PRO A 14 -12.16 -1.68 -3.01
N ARG A 15 -12.09 -2.69 -2.16
CA ARG A 15 -12.60 -2.57 -0.79
C ARG A 15 -11.78 -1.59 0.01
N LEU A 16 -10.46 -1.66 -0.11
CA LEU A 16 -9.59 -0.75 0.61
C LEU A 16 -9.77 0.67 0.10
N ALA A 17 -9.84 0.84 -1.21
CA ALA A 17 -10.04 2.18 -1.77
C ALA A 17 -11.34 2.79 -1.28
N ALA A 18 -12.41 2.01 -1.27
CA ALA A 18 -13.71 2.50 -0.80
C ALA A 18 -13.64 2.89 0.67
N LEU A 19 -12.91 2.12 1.47
CA LEU A 19 -12.79 2.39 2.88
C LEU A 19 -12.07 3.72 3.12
N TRP A 20 -10.96 3.94 2.45
CA TRP A 20 -10.23 5.19 2.61
C TRP A 20 -10.96 6.37 1.99
N GLN A 21 -11.70 6.15 0.90
CA GLN A 21 -12.56 7.20 0.34
C GLN A 21 -13.61 7.63 1.35
N ALA A 22 -14.15 6.68 2.11
CA ALA A 22 -15.15 7.00 3.13
C ALA A 22 -14.53 7.76 4.31
N ILE A 23 -13.25 7.53 4.58
CA ILE A 23 -12.56 8.20 5.67
C ILE A 23 -12.11 9.61 5.26
N ALA A 24 -11.85 9.82 3.96
CA ALA A 24 -11.24 11.04 3.49
C ALA A 24 -11.91 12.32 3.97
N PRO A 25 -13.25 12.42 3.99
CA PRO A 25 -13.86 13.67 4.46
C PRO A 25 -13.49 14.04 5.89
N ARG A 26 -13.24 13.05 6.74
CA ARG A 26 -12.85 13.33 8.10
C ARG A 26 -11.42 13.80 8.21
N MET A 27 -10.60 13.46 7.21
CA MET A 27 -9.19 13.85 7.19
C MET A 27 -8.99 15.20 6.52
N ALA A 28 -10.00 15.70 5.82
CA ALA A 28 -9.82 16.86 4.94
C ALA A 28 -9.40 18.13 5.68
N ASP A 29 -9.72 18.24 6.97
CA ASP A 29 -9.35 19.42 7.73
C ASP A 29 -7.98 19.32 8.36
N LEU A 30 -7.31 18.19 8.22
CA LEU A 30 -6.02 18.01 8.88
C LEU A 30 -4.90 18.58 8.01
N PRO A 31 -3.84 19.11 8.63
CA PRO A 31 -2.74 19.68 7.86
C PRO A 31 -2.05 18.68 6.93
N ILE A 32 -2.12 17.39 7.26
CA ILE A 32 -1.46 16.38 6.43
C ILE A 32 -2.23 16.06 5.17
N TYR A 33 -3.46 16.54 5.04
CA TYR A 33 -4.31 16.20 3.91
C TYR A 33 -3.93 17.04 2.68
N ASN A 34 -3.65 16.37 1.57
CA ASN A 34 -3.32 17.05 0.33
C ASN A 34 -4.52 16.98 -0.62
N PRO A 35 -5.27 18.08 -0.77
CA PRO A 35 -6.51 18.03 -1.54
C PRO A 35 -6.30 17.86 -3.04
N LYS A 36 -5.07 17.91 -3.50
CA LYS A 36 -4.79 17.68 -4.92
C LYS A 36 -4.77 16.20 -5.26
N LEU A 37 -4.76 15.33 -4.25
CA LEU A 37 -4.63 13.90 -4.46
C LEU A 37 -5.93 13.18 -4.18
N THR A 38 -6.02 11.95 -4.70
CA THR A 38 -7.19 11.11 -4.53
C THR A 38 -6.75 9.76 -4.01
N VAL A 39 -7.71 8.97 -3.54
CA VAL A 39 -7.43 7.61 -3.09
C VAL A 39 -7.23 6.72 -4.30
N GLN A 40 -6.14 5.97 -4.31
CA GLN A 40 -5.81 5.03 -5.35
C GLN A 40 -5.14 3.83 -4.75
N THR A 41 -5.19 2.70 -5.43
CA THR A 41 -4.39 1.54 -5.04
C THR A 41 -3.79 0.94 -6.30
N THR A 42 -2.67 0.28 -6.14
CA THR A 42 -2.15 -0.58 -7.21
C THR A 42 -2.92 -1.88 -7.20
N GLU A 43 -2.63 -2.74 -8.16
CA GLU A 43 -3.02 -4.14 -8.03
C GLU A 43 -2.35 -4.72 -6.78
N PHE A 44 -2.91 -5.79 -6.25
CA PHE A 44 -2.30 -6.51 -5.16
C PHE A 44 -1.76 -7.84 -5.68
N ARG A 45 -0.61 -8.24 -5.19
CA ARG A 45 0.10 -9.44 -5.65
C ARG A 45 0.39 -10.36 -4.49
N ARG A 46 0.28 -11.65 -4.75
CA ARG A 46 0.57 -12.64 -3.73
C ARG A 46 2.06 -12.86 -3.61
N HIS A 47 2.52 -13.04 -2.37
CA HIS A 47 3.88 -13.47 -2.10
C HIS A 47 3.89 -14.19 -0.76
N GLY A 48 4.11 -15.49 -0.77
CA GLY A 48 4.07 -16.28 0.44
C GLY A 48 2.69 -16.25 1.06
N ALA A 49 2.62 -15.91 2.32
CA ALA A 49 1.36 -15.84 3.05
C ALA A 49 0.75 -14.44 3.03
N TRP A 50 1.18 -13.60 2.11
CA TRP A 50 0.75 -12.20 2.05
C TRP A 50 0.17 -11.84 0.70
N THR A 51 -0.71 -10.86 0.70
CA THR A 51 -1.18 -10.21 -0.52
C THR A 51 -0.79 -8.74 -0.36
N VAL A 52 0.03 -8.23 -1.25
CA VAL A 52 0.75 -6.96 -1.05
C VAL A 52 0.46 -5.99 -2.19
N GLY A 53 0.17 -4.77 -1.84
CA GLY A 53 -0.03 -3.70 -2.80
C GLY A 53 0.39 -2.37 -2.20
N VAL A 54 0.18 -1.30 -2.95
CA VAL A 54 0.50 0.04 -2.48
C VAL A 54 -0.77 0.88 -2.52
N ALA A 55 -1.04 1.57 -1.43
CA ALA A 55 -2.20 2.44 -1.32
C ALA A 55 -1.75 3.88 -1.26
N VAL A 56 -2.47 4.73 -1.98
CA VAL A 56 -2.25 6.17 -2.00
C VAL A 56 -3.50 6.84 -1.47
N THR A 57 -3.34 7.73 -0.53
CA THR A 57 -4.43 8.59 -0.07
C THR A 57 -3.91 10.02 -0.07
N PRO A 58 -4.75 11.00 0.12
CA PRO A 58 -4.27 12.38 0.24
C PRO A 58 -3.33 12.61 1.43
N TRP A 59 -3.18 11.64 2.33
CA TRP A 59 -2.33 11.83 3.52
C TRP A 59 -1.23 10.80 3.67
N PHE A 60 -1.20 9.73 2.84
CA PHE A 60 -0.06 8.80 2.89
C PHE A 60 0.07 8.02 1.59
N MET A 61 1.22 7.43 1.41
CA MET A 61 1.43 6.36 0.45
C MET A 61 2.10 5.22 1.22
N ASN A 62 1.41 4.10 1.34
CA ASN A 62 1.87 2.97 2.15
C ASN A 62 1.89 1.68 1.36
N VAL A 63 2.87 0.84 1.68
CA VAL A 63 2.78 -0.57 1.33
C VAL A 63 1.75 -1.19 2.25
N VAL A 64 0.82 -1.94 1.72
CA VAL A 64 -0.21 -2.62 2.50
C VAL A 64 -0.09 -4.11 2.26
N ALA A 65 0.02 -4.87 3.33
CA ALA A 65 0.14 -6.31 3.25
C ALA A 65 -1.00 -6.95 4.03
N ILE A 66 -1.69 -7.86 3.37
CA ILE A 66 -2.85 -8.55 3.94
C ILE A 66 -2.45 -9.98 4.17
N PRO A 67 -2.52 -10.46 5.42
CA PRO A 67 -2.12 -11.83 5.72
C PRO A 67 -3.20 -12.81 5.31
N ASP A 68 -2.78 -14.03 4.95
CA ASP A 68 -3.75 -15.09 4.72
C ASP A 68 -4.46 -15.44 6.04
N ASP A 69 -3.74 -15.38 7.14
CA ASP A 69 -4.28 -15.70 8.45
C ASP A 69 -4.07 -14.51 9.39
N PRO A 70 -5.10 -13.69 9.58
CA PRO A 70 -4.95 -12.52 10.44
C PRO A 70 -4.58 -12.87 11.88
N SER A 71 -4.93 -14.06 12.34
CA SER A 71 -4.62 -14.43 13.72
C SER A 71 -3.14 -14.69 13.93
N ALA A 72 -2.37 -14.80 12.86
CA ALA A 72 -0.92 -14.99 12.99
C ALA A 72 -0.19 -13.67 13.26
N LEU A 73 -0.88 -12.54 13.14
CA LEU A 73 -0.25 -11.25 13.35
C LEU A 73 -0.30 -10.84 14.82
N PRO A 74 0.67 -10.03 15.26
CA PRO A 74 0.58 -9.47 16.60
C PRO A 74 -0.60 -8.52 16.72
N ALA A 75 -0.85 -8.05 17.91
CA ALA A 75 -1.93 -7.09 18.14
C ALA A 75 -1.64 -5.78 17.40
N PRO A 76 -2.67 -4.99 17.12
CA PRO A 76 -2.48 -3.71 16.48
C PRO A 76 -1.45 -2.85 17.21
N GLY A 77 -0.60 -2.20 16.46
CA GLY A 77 0.52 -1.44 16.99
C GLY A 77 1.81 -2.23 17.02
N GLY A 78 1.73 -3.54 16.93
CA GLY A 78 2.93 -4.36 16.88
C GLY A 78 3.53 -4.35 15.49
N SER A 79 4.76 -4.81 15.35
CA SER A 79 5.42 -4.84 14.06
C SER A 79 5.63 -6.27 13.61
N VAL A 80 5.76 -6.43 12.30
CA VAL A 80 6.00 -7.73 11.69
C VAL A 80 6.96 -7.52 10.53
N ALA A 81 7.87 -8.47 10.34
CA ALA A 81 8.78 -8.43 9.20
C ALA A 81 8.15 -9.22 8.07
N ILE A 82 8.19 -8.65 6.88
CA ILE A 82 7.62 -9.27 5.69
C ILE A 82 8.75 -9.47 4.69
N SER A 83 8.98 -10.72 4.29
CA SER A 83 10.00 -11.02 3.31
C SER A 83 9.42 -10.90 1.92
N LEU A 84 9.99 -10.05 1.12
CA LEU A 84 9.58 -9.84 -0.27
C LEU A 84 10.79 -10.10 -1.17
N PRO A 85 10.58 -10.26 -2.47
CA PRO A 85 11.71 -10.56 -3.34
C PRO A 85 12.85 -9.58 -3.26
N SER A 86 12.57 -8.30 -3.01
CA SER A 86 13.65 -7.31 -2.92
C SER A 86 14.30 -7.25 -1.55
N GLY A 87 13.73 -7.92 -0.56
CA GLY A 87 14.26 -7.88 0.79
C GLY A 87 13.15 -7.79 1.82
N GLU A 88 13.54 -7.68 3.06
CA GLU A 88 12.59 -7.67 4.15
C GLU A 88 12.17 -6.26 4.48
N ILE A 89 10.90 -6.07 4.76
CA ILE A 89 10.41 -4.78 5.23
C ILE A 89 9.77 -4.97 6.60
N GLU A 90 9.77 -3.93 7.40
CA GLU A 90 9.10 -3.95 8.68
C GLU A 90 7.78 -3.18 8.56
N ALA A 91 6.70 -3.80 8.98
CA ALA A 91 5.38 -3.20 8.84
C ALA A 91 4.69 -3.18 10.20
N ILE A 92 3.75 -2.25 10.35
CA ILE A 92 3.00 -2.08 11.60
C ILE A 92 1.61 -2.64 11.39
N VAL A 93 1.14 -3.39 12.37
CA VAL A 93 -0.17 -4.02 12.31
C VAL A 93 -1.24 -3.03 12.73
N SER A 94 -2.34 -3.01 12.00
CA SER A 94 -3.52 -2.23 12.37
C SER A 94 -4.79 -2.98 12.00
N ASP A 95 -5.87 -2.65 12.67
CA ASP A 95 -7.19 -3.18 12.32
C ASP A 95 -7.95 -2.08 11.60
N LEU A 96 -8.42 -2.39 10.41
CA LEU A 96 -9.24 -1.45 9.66
C LEU A 96 -10.70 -1.82 9.82
N ASP A 97 -11.49 -0.90 10.37
CA ASP A 97 -12.90 -1.13 10.56
C ASP A 97 -13.54 -1.48 9.24
N GLY A 98 -14.29 -2.57 9.24
CA GLY A 98 -14.97 -3.00 8.03
C GLY A 98 -14.10 -3.81 7.08
N PHE A 99 -12.82 -3.97 7.38
CA PHE A 99 -11.94 -4.75 6.52
C PHE A 99 -11.23 -5.87 7.27
N GLY A 100 -10.57 -5.52 8.38
CA GLY A 100 -9.83 -6.51 9.14
C GLY A 100 -8.40 -6.09 9.38
N ARG A 101 -7.59 -7.03 9.80
CA ARG A 101 -6.21 -6.76 10.23
C ARG A 101 -5.28 -6.76 9.04
N ILE A 102 -4.45 -5.73 8.96
CA ILE A 102 -3.44 -5.60 7.91
C ILE A 102 -2.12 -5.17 8.54
N ALA A 103 -1.05 -5.24 7.76
CA ALA A 103 0.23 -4.65 8.14
C ALA A 103 0.61 -3.63 7.07
N SER A 104 1.19 -2.53 7.46
CA SER A 104 1.55 -1.49 6.48
C SER A 104 2.86 -0.83 6.84
N ALA A 105 3.52 -0.31 5.82
CA ALA A 105 4.77 0.42 5.97
C ALA A 105 4.69 1.69 5.14
N SER A 106 5.15 2.80 5.69
CA SER A 106 5.05 4.09 5.03
C SER A 106 6.09 4.22 3.92
N LEU A 107 5.67 4.66 2.76
CA LEU A 107 6.59 5.06 1.70
C LEU A 107 6.73 6.57 1.69
N PHE A 108 5.63 7.28 1.82
CA PHE A 108 5.63 8.74 1.90
C PHE A 108 4.58 9.19 2.90
N SER A 109 4.96 10.08 3.80
CA SER A 109 4.03 10.71 4.72
C SER A 109 4.74 11.92 5.30
N PRO A 110 4.17 13.11 5.16
CA PRO A 110 2.96 13.42 4.42
C PRO A 110 3.19 13.43 2.91
N MET A 111 2.17 13.79 2.19
CA MET A 111 2.18 13.73 0.73
C MET A 111 2.41 15.09 0.08
N ASP A 112 3.07 16.00 0.77
CA ASP A 112 3.23 17.37 0.31
C ASP A 112 4.01 17.50 -0.99
N ALA A 113 4.87 16.56 -1.27
CA ALA A 113 5.71 16.64 -2.47
C ALA A 113 4.95 16.34 -3.75
N PHE A 114 3.73 15.85 -3.63
CA PHE A 114 2.95 15.45 -4.81
C PHE A 114 1.86 16.46 -5.08
N ASP A 115 1.59 16.73 -6.35
CA ASP A 115 0.48 17.59 -6.71
C ASP A 115 -0.34 17.06 -7.88
N ASP A 116 -0.11 15.81 -8.25
CA ASP A 116 -0.79 15.22 -9.40
C ASP A 116 -1.10 13.76 -9.11
N PRO A 117 -2.38 13.36 -9.11
CA PRO A 117 -2.73 11.95 -8.87
C PRO A 117 -2.12 10.99 -9.86
N ALA A 118 -1.89 11.43 -11.09
CA ALA A 118 -1.27 10.54 -12.08
C ALA A 118 0.16 10.20 -11.66
N VAL A 119 0.85 11.16 -11.08
CA VAL A 119 2.22 10.94 -10.61
C VAL A 119 2.23 9.98 -9.43
N THR A 120 1.30 10.14 -8.50
CA THR A 120 1.25 9.23 -7.35
C THR A 120 0.93 7.81 -7.79
N GLY A 121 0.08 7.65 -8.80
CA GLY A 121 -0.23 6.31 -9.30
C GLY A 121 0.99 5.65 -9.91
N VAL A 122 1.76 6.38 -10.71
CA VAL A 122 2.97 5.86 -11.30
C VAL A 122 4.01 5.53 -10.23
N THR A 123 4.14 6.41 -9.24
CA THR A 123 5.09 6.20 -8.15
C THR A 123 4.72 4.95 -7.36
N ALA A 124 3.44 4.77 -7.08
CA ALA A 124 2.99 3.62 -6.33
C ALA A 124 3.27 2.32 -7.06
N LEU A 125 3.03 2.29 -8.37
CA LEU A 125 3.31 1.08 -9.13
C LEU A 125 4.79 0.81 -9.22
N ALA A 126 5.61 1.83 -9.37
CA ALA A 126 7.06 1.65 -9.39
C ALA A 126 7.54 1.08 -8.06
N ALA A 127 6.97 1.56 -6.96
CA ALA A 127 7.33 1.04 -5.65
C ALA A 127 6.96 -0.43 -5.50
N LEU A 128 5.76 -0.79 -5.96
CA LEU A 128 5.33 -2.18 -5.90
C LEU A 128 6.25 -3.07 -6.73
N ASN A 129 6.57 -2.64 -7.93
CA ASN A 129 7.44 -3.41 -8.80
C ASN A 129 8.81 -3.62 -8.16
N ALA A 130 9.35 -2.60 -7.54
CA ALA A 130 10.65 -2.77 -6.90
C ALA A 130 10.59 -3.70 -5.71
N LEU A 131 9.52 -3.65 -4.95
CA LEU A 131 9.39 -4.57 -3.81
C LEU A 131 9.37 -6.01 -4.27
N PHE A 132 8.85 -6.24 -5.48
CA PHE A 132 8.80 -7.58 -6.04
C PHE A 132 10.01 -7.90 -6.92
N GLY A 133 11.03 -7.03 -6.91
CA GLY A 133 12.25 -7.28 -7.67
C GLY A 133 12.10 -7.11 -9.16
N ILE A 134 11.06 -6.39 -9.62
CA ILE A 134 10.82 -6.17 -11.03
C ILE A 134 11.33 -4.80 -11.40
N GLU A 135 12.24 -4.73 -12.37
CA GLU A 135 12.73 -3.45 -12.81
C GLU A 135 11.81 -2.86 -13.82
N ASP A 136 11.48 -1.59 -13.63
CA ASP A 136 10.68 -0.90 -14.60
C ASP A 136 11.53 -0.57 -15.75
N GLU A 137 11.07 -0.81 -16.94
CA GLU A 137 11.74 -0.48 -18.05
C GLU A 137 11.55 0.80 -18.40
N PRO A 138 11.80 1.32 -19.13
CA PRO A 138 12.48 2.39 -19.66
C PRO A 138 12.64 3.53 -18.75
N ALA A 139 12.18 3.45 -17.61
CA ALA A 139 12.36 4.55 -16.71
C ALA A 139 13.82 4.75 -16.47
N PRO A 140 14.28 5.95 -16.50
CA PRO A 140 15.68 6.20 -16.19
C PRO A 140 16.00 5.72 -14.80
N ALA A 141 17.16 5.16 -14.66
CA ALA A 141 17.58 4.69 -13.36
C ALA A 141 17.58 5.78 -12.32
N LEU A 142 17.88 6.99 -12.75
CA LEU A 142 17.88 8.11 -11.85
C LEU A 142 16.51 8.34 -11.23
N ASP A 143 15.47 8.30 -12.03
CA ASP A 143 14.14 8.51 -11.51
C ASP A 143 13.74 7.41 -10.55
N ARG A 144 14.09 6.19 -10.89
CA ARG A 144 13.76 5.09 -10.03
C ARG A 144 14.49 5.22 -8.70
N ARG A 145 15.71 5.67 -8.74
CA ARG A 145 16.48 5.87 -7.55
C ARG A 145 15.86 6.93 -6.66
N ARG A 146 15.39 8.01 -7.24
CA ARG A 146 14.73 9.03 -6.46
C ARG A 146 13.48 8.52 -5.81
N LEU A 147 12.72 7.71 -6.52
CA LEU A 147 11.48 7.20 -5.98
C LEU A 147 11.71 6.33 -4.77
N PHE A 148 12.78 5.53 -4.80
CA PHE A 148 12.96 4.64 -3.72
C PHE A 148 13.76 5.14 -2.61
N PHE A 149 14.67 5.99 -2.87
CA PHE A 149 15.56 6.42 -1.82
C PHE A 149 15.27 7.82 -1.38
N GLY A 150 14.09 8.28 -1.69
CA GLY A 150 13.58 9.46 -1.08
C GLY A 150 14.48 10.60 -1.19
N GLY A 151 15.04 10.88 -2.13
CA GLY A 151 15.88 12.02 -2.17
C GLY A 151 17.28 11.79 -1.72
N ARG A 152 17.66 10.56 -1.57
CA ARG A 152 19.00 10.34 -1.24
C ARG A 152 19.95 10.65 -2.30
#